data_02d6d7f0a56826cc55dd80280ca53b79
#
_entry.id   02d6d7f0a56826cc55dd80280ca53b79
#
_cell.length_a   1.000
_cell.length_b   1.000
_cell.length_c   1.000
_cell.angle_alpha   90.00
_cell.angle_beta   90.00
_cell.angle_gamma   90.00
#
_symmetry.space_group_name_H-M   'P 1'
#
loop_
_entity.id
_entity.type
_entity.pdbx_description
1 polymer ?
#
loop_
_entity_poly.entity_id
_entity_poly.type
_entity_poly.pdbx_seq_one_letter_code
_entity_poly.pdbx_strand_id
1 'polypeptide(L)'
;MNILSKISSFIGKTFSLWAALFAAAAFFAPDTFKWAGPYIPWLLGIIMFGMGLTLKPSDFDILFKHPKAVIIGVIAQFAIMPTTAWLLSKLLNLPAEIAVGVILVGCCPGGTASNVMTYLARGNVALSVAVTSVSTLISPLLTPAIFLMLAGEMLEIQAAGMLMSIVKMVLLPIVLGLIVHKVLGSKTEKLTDALPLVSVAAIVLIIGAVVGASKGKIMESGLLIFAVVALHNGIGYLLGFFAAKWTGLPYDAQKTLAIEVGMQNSGLGAALAAAHFAAAPVVAVPGALFSVWHNISGSLLATYWAAKASKHKKP
;
A
#
# COMPACT_ATOMS: atom_id res chain seq x y z
N MET A 1 -28.16 -8.40 3.44
CA MET A 1 -27.06 -7.42 3.76
C MET A 1 -27.56 -6.43 4.77
N ASN A 2 -26.92 -6.37 5.94
CA ASN A 2 -27.21 -5.40 7.00
C ASN A 2 -26.89 -3.98 6.50
N ILE A 3 -27.55 -2.95 7.11
CA ILE A 3 -27.29 -1.52 6.81
C ILE A 3 -25.80 -1.21 6.96
N LEU A 4 -25.14 -1.72 7.99
CA LEU A 4 -23.71 -1.58 8.24
C LEU A 4 -22.85 -2.06 7.04
N SER A 5 -23.13 -3.25 6.50
CA SER A 5 -22.44 -3.82 5.35
C SER A 5 -22.61 -2.96 4.08
N LYS A 6 -23.80 -2.37 3.88
CA LYS A 6 -24.04 -1.45 2.74
C LYS A 6 -23.23 -0.16 2.89
N ILE A 7 -23.24 0.46 4.07
CA ILE A 7 -22.47 1.67 4.36
C ILE A 7 -20.97 1.40 4.21
N SER A 8 -20.48 0.34 4.83
CA SER A 8 -19.07 -0.08 4.78
C SER A 8 -18.61 -0.32 3.34
N SER A 9 -19.41 -1.04 2.54
CA SER A 9 -19.13 -1.26 1.13
C SER A 9 -19.13 0.02 0.30
N PHE A 10 -20.07 0.95 0.56
CA PHE A 10 -20.11 2.24 -0.11
C PHE A 10 -18.86 3.08 0.21
N ILE A 11 -18.51 3.20 1.49
CA ILE A 11 -17.33 3.95 1.94
C ILE A 11 -16.05 3.33 1.39
N GLY A 12 -15.93 2.00 1.38
CA GLY A 12 -14.79 1.31 0.78
C GLY A 12 -14.67 1.55 -0.72
N LYS A 13 -15.77 1.53 -1.46
CA LYS A 13 -15.78 1.80 -2.92
C LYS A 13 -15.48 3.26 -3.26
N THR A 14 -15.79 4.20 -2.37
CA THR A 14 -15.53 5.63 -2.53
C THR A 14 -14.28 6.10 -1.77
N PHE A 15 -13.39 5.17 -1.39
CA PHE A 15 -12.19 5.44 -0.59
C PHE A 15 -11.35 6.61 -1.13
N SER A 16 -11.08 6.64 -2.43
CA SER A 16 -10.26 7.70 -3.06
C SER A 16 -10.88 9.09 -2.88
N LEU A 17 -12.21 9.18 -2.91
CA LEU A 17 -12.92 10.44 -2.65
C LEU A 17 -12.73 10.89 -1.19
N TRP A 18 -12.92 9.99 -0.23
CA TRP A 18 -12.72 10.29 1.18
C TRP A 18 -11.27 10.68 1.47
N ALA A 19 -10.31 9.95 0.91
CA ALA A 19 -8.89 10.25 1.06
C ALA A 19 -8.54 11.66 0.52
N ALA A 20 -9.07 12.03 -0.65
CA ALA A 20 -8.86 13.35 -1.23
C ALA A 20 -9.55 14.46 -0.42
N LEU A 21 -10.79 14.24 0.05
CA LEU A 21 -11.52 15.21 0.88
C LEU A 21 -10.82 15.45 2.21
N PHE A 22 -10.36 14.40 2.89
CA PHE A 22 -9.65 14.55 4.17
C PHE A 22 -8.26 15.16 3.98
N ALA A 23 -7.55 14.83 2.89
CA ALA A 23 -6.30 15.51 2.54
C ALA A 23 -6.52 17.02 2.32
N ALA A 24 -7.55 17.40 1.56
CA ALA A 24 -7.92 18.81 1.36
C ALA A 24 -8.31 19.48 2.67
N ALA A 25 -9.18 18.86 3.48
CA ALA A 25 -9.58 19.40 4.78
C ALA A 25 -8.38 19.61 5.70
N ALA A 26 -7.44 18.66 5.76
CA ALA A 26 -6.23 18.78 6.56
C ALA A 26 -5.26 19.86 6.04
N PHE A 27 -5.25 20.08 4.74
CA PHE A 27 -4.44 21.15 4.14
C PHE A 27 -4.96 22.54 4.53
N PHE A 28 -6.29 22.74 4.54
CA PHE A 28 -6.88 24.04 4.91
C PHE A 28 -7.00 24.23 6.42
N ALA A 29 -7.26 23.16 7.19
CA ALA A 29 -7.40 23.17 8.64
C ALA A 29 -6.44 22.17 9.32
N PRO A 30 -5.10 22.40 9.27
CA PRO A 30 -4.10 21.41 9.70
C PRO A 30 -4.22 21.03 11.17
N ASP A 31 -4.58 21.96 12.06
CA ASP A 31 -4.63 21.71 13.50
C ASP A 31 -5.74 20.72 13.90
N THR A 32 -6.76 20.58 13.05
CA THR A 32 -7.84 19.60 13.24
C THR A 32 -7.34 18.15 13.16
N PHE A 33 -6.22 17.90 12.49
CA PHE A 33 -5.73 16.55 12.24
C PHE A 33 -4.37 16.23 12.91
N LYS A 34 -3.58 17.21 13.30
CA LYS A 34 -2.25 17.02 13.88
C LYS A 34 -2.26 16.12 15.12
N TRP A 35 -3.34 16.12 15.90
CA TRP A 35 -3.49 15.26 17.08
C TRP A 35 -3.39 13.76 16.74
N ALA A 36 -3.73 13.38 15.51
CA ALA A 36 -3.69 11.98 15.08
C ALA A 36 -2.26 11.48 14.78
N GLY A 37 -1.28 12.39 14.68
CA GLY A 37 0.13 12.05 14.40
C GLY A 37 0.71 10.95 15.29
N PRO A 38 0.67 11.06 16.63
CA PRO A 38 1.17 10.03 17.54
C PRO A 38 0.44 8.70 17.44
N TYR A 39 -0.76 8.68 16.88
CA TYR A 39 -1.59 7.47 16.75
C TYR A 39 -1.43 6.77 15.40
N ILE A 40 -0.65 7.31 14.46
CA ILE A 40 -0.43 6.70 13.13
C ILE A 40 -0.01 5.23 13.24
N PRO A 41 0.95 4.81 14.10
CA PRO A 41 1.31 3.40 14.26
C PRO A 41 0.14 2.50 14.68
N TRP A 42 -0.72 3.00 15.57
CA TRP A 42 -1.89 2.27 16.05
C TRP A 42 -2.98 2.16 14.98
N LEU A 43 -3.22 3.24 14.23
CA LEU A 43 -4.15 3.26 13.11
C LEU A 43 -3.74 2.24 12.04
N LEU A 44 -2.45 2.16 11.71
CA LEU A 44 -1.91 1.13 10.83
C LEU A 44 -2.11 -0.26 11.42
N GLY A 45 -1.81 -0.45 12.72
CA GLY A 45 -2.02 -1.73 13.41
C GLY A 45 -3.46 -2.22 13.32
N ILE A 46 -4.44 -1.34 13.44
CA ILE A 46 -5.88 -1.67 13.26
C ILE A 46 -6.16 -2.16 11.84
N ILE A 47 -5.60 -1.51 10.83
CA ILE A 47 -5.74 -1.92 9.42
C ILE A 47 -5.12 -3.31 9.22
N MET A 48 -3.92 -3.54 9.76
CA MET A 48 -3.20 -4.81 9.62
C MET A 48 -3.89 -5.95 10.41
N PHE A 49 -4.48 -5.65 11.56
CA PHE A 49 -5.32 -6.60 12.29
C PHE A 49 -6.55 -7.01 11.44
N GLY A 50 -7.20 -6.03 10.80
CA GLY A 50 -8.28 -6.29 9.85
C GLY A 50 -7.84 -7.21 8.69
N MET A 51 -6.64 -6.99 8.14
CA MET A 51 -6.06 -7.89 7.15
C MET A 51 -5.94 -9.32 7.71
N GLY A 52 -5.40 -9.48 8.92
CA GLY A 52 -5.29 -10.78 9.59
C GLY A 52 -6.62 -11.49 9.79
N LEU A 53 -7.70 -10.75 10.09
CA LEU A 53 -9.06 -11.30 10.21
C LEU A 53 -9.61 -11.86 8.89
N THR A 54 -9.14 -11.40 7.75
CA THR A 54 -9.64 -11.83 6.43
C THR A 54 -8.80 -12.91 5.79
N LEU A 55 -7.57 -13.14 6.23
CA LEU A 55 -6.68 -14.17 5.69
C LEU A 55 -7.13 -15.57 6.09
N LYS A 56 -7.09 -16.50 5.13
CA LYS A 56 -7.41 -17.92 5.32
C LYS A 56 -6.20 -18.79 4.99
N PRO A 57 -6.02 -19.95 5.63
CA PRO A 57 -4.96 -20.88 5.26
C PRO A 57 -4.99 -21.29 3.79
N SER A 58 -6.20 -21.41 3.20
CA SER A 58 -6.38 -21.70 1.77
C SER A 58 -5.82 -20.63 0.83
N ASP A 59 -5.63 -19.39 1.30
CA ASP A 59 -5.06 -18.32 0.49
C ASP A 59 -3.58 -18.57 0.17
N PHE A 60 -2.94 -19.42 0.96
CA PHE A 60 -1.56 -19.84 0.76
C PHE A 60 -1.41 -21.09 -0.13
N ASP A 61 -2.50 -21.78 -0.50
CA ASP A 61 -2.45 -22.96 -1.38
C ASP A 61 -1.80 -22.68 -2.72
N ILE A 62 -1.94 -21.43 -3.21
CA ILE A 62 -1.36 -20.99 -4.48
C ILE A 62 0.19 -20.98 -4.45
N LEU A 63 0.80 -20.85 -3.26
CA LEU A 63 2.26 -20.95 -3.09
C LEU A 63 2.77 -22.32 -3.54
N PHE A 64 1.96 -23.35 -3.29
CA PHE A 64 2.31 -24.73 -3.67
C PHE A 64 1.88 -25.07 -5.09
N LYS A 65 0.76 -24.49 -5.57
CA LYS A 65 0.23 -24.76 -6.92
C LYS A 65 0.95 -23.95 -8.01
N HIS A 66 1.32 -22.71 -7.73
CA HIS A 66 1.95 -21.79 -8.68
C HIS A 66 3.14 -21.03 -8.06
N PRO A 67 4.16 -21.73 -7.49
CA PRO A 67 5.25 -21.10 -6.77
C PRO A 67 6.04 -20.10 -7.63
N LYS A 68 6.24 -20.43 -8.92
CA LYS A 68 6.93 -19.55 -9.86
C LYS A 68 6.29 -18.16 -9.93
N ALA A 69 4.97 -18.07 -10.04
CA ALA A 69 4.26 -16.79 -10.17
C ALA A 69 4.38 -15.94 -8.90
N VAL A 70 4.29 -16.57 -7.72
CA VAL A 70 4.44 -15.87 -6.43
C VAL A 70 5.86 -15.37 -6.24
N ILE A 71 6.88 -16.21 -6.50
CA ILE A 71 8.29 -15.82 -6.40
C ILE A 71 8.60 -14.64 -7.32
N ILE A 72 8.15 -14.70 -8.58
CA ILE A 72 8.33 -13.59 -9.53
C ILE A 72 7.67 -12.32 -9.00
N GLY A 73 6.43 -12.41 -8.46
CA GLY A 73 5.73 -11.27 -7.91
C GLY A 73 6.46 -10.62 -6.74
N VAL A 74 6.96 -11.44 -5.80
CA VAL A 74 7.69 -10.95 -4.62
C VAL A 74 9.05 -10.34 -5.01
N ILE A 75 9.79 -10.99 -5.91
CA ILE A 75 11.06 -10.44 -6.42
C ILE A 75 10.81 -9.13 -7.18
N ALA A 76 9.80 -9.10 -8.06
CA ALA A 76 9.43 -7.90 -8.80
C ALA A 76 9.07 -6.74 -7.85
N GLN A 77 8.31 -7.02 -6.78
CA GLN A 77 7.95 -6.04 -5.76
C GLN A 77 9.18 -5.37 -5.14
N PHE A 78 10.10 -6.15 -4.60
CA PHE A 78 11.27 -5.64 -3.88
C PHE A 78 12.46 -5.26 -4.76
N ALA A 79 12.44 -5.59 -6.06
CA ALA A 79 13.43 -5.14 -7.02
C ALA A 79 12.97 -3.89 -7.78
N ILE A 80 11.77 -3.89 -8.35
CA ILE A 80 11.28 -2.84 -9.24
C ILE A 80 11.00 -1.56 -8.47
N MET A 81 10.19 -1.64 -7.41
CA MET A 81 9.71 -0.43 -6.74
C MET A 81 10.80 0.35 -5.99
N PRO A 82 11.67 -0.30 -5.20
CA PRO A 82 12.78 0.42 -4.57
C PRO A 82 13.74 1.05 -5.58
N THR A 83 14.11 0.27 -6.61
CA THR A 83 15.03 0.74 -7.67
C THR A 83 14.44 1.90 -8.45
N THR A 84 13.16 1.83 -8.83
CA THR A 84 12.45 2.90 -9.52
C THR A 84 12.39 4.17 -8.66
N ALA A 85 12.09 4.03 -7.36
CA ALA A 85 12.06 5.14 -6.42
C ALA A 85 13.42 5.83 -6.31
N TRP A 86 14.49 5.04 -6.17
CA TRP A 86 15.85 5.55 -6.10
C TRP A 86 16.30 6.23 -7.41
N LEU A 87 16.02 5.62 -8.56
CA LEU A 87 16.33 6.20 -9.88
C LEU A 87 15.59 7.51 -10.10
N LEU A 88 14.29 7.58 -9.82
CA LEU A 88 13.51 8.82 -9.92
C LEU A 88 14.07 9.89 -9.00
N SER A 89 14.46 9.53 -7.78
CA SER A 89 15.04 10.46 -6.81
C SER A 89 16.35 11.06 -7.32
N LYS A 90 17.20 10.24 -7.94
CA LYS A 90 18.48 10.69 -8.52
C LYS A 90 18.28 11.50 -9.81
N LEU A 91 17.46 11.00 -10.75
CA LEU A 91 17.23 11.65 -12.05
C LEU A 91 16.55 13.02 -11.92
N LEU A 92 15.65 13.16 -10.95
CA LEU A 92 14.92 14.41 -10.72
C LEU A 92 15.60 15.31 -9.67
N ASN A 93 16.77 14.92 -9.16
CA ASN A 93 17.51 15.64 -8.12
C ASN A 93 16.61 16.04 -6.93
N LEU A 94 15.84 15.06 -6.42
CA LEU A 94 14.89 15.36 -5.33
C LEU A 94 15.62 15.81 -4.06
N PRO A 95 15.05 16.78 -3.31
CA PRO A 95 15.53 17.07 -1.95
C PRO A 95 15.59 15.80 -1.09
N ALA A 96 16.62 15.67 -0.25
CA ALA A 96 16.91 14.45 0.48
C ALA A 96 15.69 13.87 1.25
N GLU A 97 14.96 14.72 1.96
CA GLU A 97 13.77 14.31 2.73
C GLU A 97 12.66 13.74 1.83
N ILE A 98 12.46 14.33 0.64
CA ILE A 98 11.46 13.85 -0.33
C ILE A 98 11.95 12.53 -0.95
N ALA A 99 13.23 12.47 -1.35
CA ALA A 99 13.85 11.26 -1.89
C ALA A 99 13.72 10.07 -0.93
N VAL A 100 14.05 10.28 0.33
CA VAL A 100 13.93 9.28 1.40
C VAL A 100 12.49 8.80 1.54
N GLY A 101 11.51 9.71 1.50
CA GLY A 101 10.10 9.35 1.56
C GLY A 101 9.63 8.51 0.36
N VAL A 102 10.04 8.86 -0.85
CA VAL A 102 9.72 8.11 -2.08
C VAL A 102 10.37 6.72 -2.06
N ILE A 103 11.65 6.63 -1.66
CA ILE A 103 12.38 5.36 -1.55
C ILE A 103 11.76 4.48 -0.46
N LEU A 104 11.36 5.06 0.68
CA LEU A 104 10.72 4.31 1.75
C LEU A 104 9.41 3.66 1.29
N VAL A 105 8.56 4.39 0.56
CA VAL A 105 7.33 3.83 -0.03
C VAL A 105 7.68 2.71 -1.02
N GLY A 106 8.70 2.90 -1.86
CA GLY A 106 9.17 1.88 -2.79
C GLY A 106 9.66 0.60 -2.10
N CYS A 107 10.26 0.72 -0.91
CA CYS A 107 10.73 -0.43 -0.13
C CYS A 107 9.61 -1.14 0.65
N CYS A 108 8.38 -0.60 0.70
CA CYS A 108 7.26 -1.25 1.35
C CYS A 108 6.76 -2.47 0.55
N PRO A 109 6.08 -3.43 1.19
CA PRO A 109 5.41 -4.53 0.48
C PRO A 109 4.21 -4.04 -0.34
N GLY A 110 3.59 -4.93 -1.11
CA GLY A 110 2.33 -4.67 -1.79
C GLY A 110 1.21 -4.24 -0.84
N GLY A 111 0.32 -3.39 -1.31
CA GLY A 111 -0.80 -2.88 -0.52
C GLY A 111 -2.05 -3.76 -0.68
N THR A 112 -2.82 -3.98 0.39
CA THR A 112 -4.03 -4.82 0.38
C THR A 112 -5.11 -4.36 -0.60
N ALA A 113 -5.11 -3.09 -1.00
CA ALA A 113 -6.02 -2.55 -2.00
C ALA A 113 -5.81 -3.18 -3.39
N SER A 114 -4.60 -3.70 -3.68
CA SER A 114 -4.28 -4.41 -4.92
C SER A 114 -5.19 -5.62 -5.16
N ASN A 115 -5.57 -6.34 -4.09
CA ASN A 115 -6.46 -7.51 -4.18
C ASN A 115 -7.84 -7.13 -4.76
N VAL A 116 -8.39 -6.00 -4.33
CA VAL A 116 -9.67 -5.48 -4.85
C VAL A 116 -9.52 -5.04 -6.30
N MET A 117 -8.44 -4.32 -6.62
CA MET A 117 -8.19 -3.87 -8.00
C MET A 117 -7.93 -5.05 -8.93
N THR A 118 -7.23 -6.08 -8.48
CA THR A 118 -7.03 -7.34 -9.21
C THR A 118 -8.36 -8.04 -9.51
N TYR A 119 -9.26 -8.11 -8.53
CA TYR A 119 -10.61 -8.65 -8.74
C TYR A 119 -11.37 -7.85 -9.80
N LEU A 120 -11.40 -6.53 -9.69
CA LEU A 120 -12.06 -5.65 -10.65
C LEU A 120 -11.45 -5.75 -12.06
N ALA A 121 -10.12 -5.91 -12.17
CA ALA A 121 -9.40 -6.10 -13.41
C ALA A 121 -9.61 -7.50 -14.04
N ARG A 122 -10.35 -8.39 -13.37
CA ARG A 122 -10.44 -9.81 -13.75
C ARG A 122 -9.06 -10.47 -13.84
N GLY A 123 -8.20 -10.17 -12.88
CA GLY A 123 -6.92 -10.83 -12.67
C GLY A 123 -7.05 -12.06 -11.78
N ASN A 124 -5.91 -12.66 -11.42
CA ASN A 124 -5.83 -13.81 -10.52
C ASN A 124 -5.78 -13.33 -9.07
N VAL A 125 -6.92 -13.29 -8.39
CA VAL A 125 -7.05 -12.78 -7.02
C VAL A 125 -6.27 -13.63 -6.02
N ALA A 126 -6.24 -14.96 -6.20
CA ALA A 126 -5.49 -15.82 -5.31
C ALA A 126 -3.97 -15.54 -5.38
N LEU A 127 -3.45 -15.27 -6.59
CA LEU A 127 -2.07 -14.85 -6.77
C LEU A 127 -1.82 -13.48 -6.10
N SER A 128 -2.74 -12.53 -6.25
CA SER A 128 -2.65 -11.21 -5.61
C SER A 128 -2.52 -11.35 -4.09
N VAL A 129 -3.45 -12.06 -3.46
CA VAL A 129 -3.45 -12.28 -1.99
C VAL A 129 -2.15 -12.95 -1.56
N ALA A 130 -1.66 -13.95 -2.30
CA ALA A 130 -0.43 -14.66 -1.94
C ALA A 130 0.80 -13.75 -2.03
N VAL A 131 0.95 -12.97 -3.11
CA VAL A 131 2.08 -12.04 -3.27
C VAL A 131 2.06 -10.95 -2.20
N THR A 132 0.89 -10.34 -1.95
CA THR A 132 0.73 -9.36 -0.87
C THR A 132 1.09 -9.97 0.49
N SER A 133 0.60 -11.17 0.80
CA SER A 133 0.84 -11.82 2.09
C SER A 133 2.31 -12.17 2.28
N VAL A 134 2.95 -12.79 1.29
CA VAL A 134 4.38 -13.16 1.37
C VAL A 134 5.25 -11.91 1.48
N SER A 135 5.01 -10.89 0.63
CA SER A 135 5.79 -9.65 0.69
C SER A 135 5.63 -8.94 2.03
N THR A 136 4.42 -8.96 2.61
CA THR A 136 4.17 -8.40 3.94
C THR A 136 4.88 -9.17 5.05
N LEU A 137 4.88 -10.51 5.00
CA LEU A 137 5.55 -11.34 6.00
C LEU A 137 7.08 -11.16 6.01
N ILE A 138 7.70 -10.96 4.85
CA ILE A 138 9.15 -10.77 4.74
C ILE A 138 9.58 -9.30 4.86
N SER A 139 8.65 -8.37 4.82
CA SER A 139 8.91 -6.91 4.85
C SER A 139 9.70 -6.44 6.08
N PRO A 140 9.56 -7.02 7.29
CA PRO A 140 10.38 -6.61 8.43
C PRO A 140 11.89 -6.71 8.19
N LEU A 141 12.30 -7.65 7.36
CA LEU A 141 13.70 -7.85 6.99
C LEU A 141 14.06 -7.06 5.73
N LEU A 142 13.27 -7.20 4.66
CA LEU A 142 13.61 -6.64 3.35
C LEU A 142 13.41 -5.12 3.29
N THR A 143 12.34 -4.59 3.86
CA THR A 143 12.08 -3.15 3.81
C THR A 143 13.21 -2.33 4.44
N PRO A 144 13.63 -2.55 5.71
CA PRO A 144 14.71 -1.76 6.29
C PRO A 144 16.08 -2.05 5.65
N ALA A 145 16.34 -3.28 5.20
CA ALA A 145 17.61 -3.63 4.55
C ALA A 145 17.78 -2.91 3.21
N ILE A 146 16.78 -2.98 2.33
CA ILE A 146 16.81 -2.32 1.03
C ILE A 146 16.77 -0.80 1.21
N PHE A 147 15.98 -0.30 2.16
CA PHE A 147 15.89 1.12 2.44
C PHE A 147 17.23 1.69 2.95
N LEU A 148 17.91 1.01 3.87
CA LEU A 148 19.24 1.40 4.34
C LEU A 148 20.26 1.42 3.19
N MET A 149 20.20 0.40 2.31
CA MET A 149 21.10 0.31 1.16
C MET A 149 20.92 1.47 0.17
N LEU A 150 19.68 1.92 -0.06
CA LEU A 150 19.37 2.92 -1.09
C LEU A 150 19.34 4.37 -0.57
N ALA A 151 19.00 4.58 0.68
CA ALA A 151 18.77 5.89 1.29
C ALA A 151 19.65 6.19 2.50
N GLY A 152 20.49 5.23 2.96
CA GLY A 152 21.29 5.37 4.18
C GLY A 152 22.32 6.51 4.17
N GLU A 153 22.75 6.92 2.97
CA GLU A 153 23.64 8.08 2.80
C GLU A 153 22.90 9.42 2.82
N MET A 154 21.57 9.42 2.67
CA MET A 154 20.76 10.65 2.56
C MET A 154 20.31 11.17 3.93
N LEU A 155 19.90 10.27 4.81
CA LEU A 155 19.49 10.54 6.19
C LEU A 155 19.89 9.36 7.07
N GLU A 156 20.06 9.62 8.37
CA GLU A 156 20.35 8.57 9.35
C GLU A 156 19.17 7.60 9.46
N ILE A 157 19.43 6.30 9.22
CA ILE A 157 18.42 5.24 9.22
C ILE A 157 18.79 4.20 10.29
N GLN A 158 17.90 4.03 11.27
CA GLN A 158 18.00 2.99 12.28
C GLN A 158 17.28 1.71 11.80
N ALA A 159 17.93 0.90 10.97
CA ALA A 159 17.32 -0.29 10.35
C ALA A 159 16.76 -1.28 11.38
N ALA A 160 17.45 -1.52 12.51
CA ALA A 160 16.98 -2.40 13.58
C ALA A 160 15.71 -1.85 14.27
N GLY A 161 15.65 -0.53 14.51
CA GLY A 161 14.46 0.13 15.04
C GLY A 161 13.28 0.03 14.07
N MET A 162 13.54 0.20 12.78
CA MET A 162 12.54 0.09 11.72
C MET A 162 12.02 -1.35 11.58
N LEU A 163 12.89 -2.37 11.62
CA LEU A 163 12.50 -3.79 11.66
C LEU A 163 11.51 -4.03 12.81
N MET A 164 11.87 -3.61 14.02
CA MET A 164 11.01 -3.79 15.21
C MET A 164 9.69 -3.04 15.07
N SER A 165 9.68 -1.85 14.46
CA SER A 165 8.46 -1.11 14.17
C SER A 165 7.55 -1.88 13.21
N ILE A 166 8.08 -2.47 12.14
CA ILE A 166 7.29 -3.28 11.19
C ILE A 166 6.74 -4.54 11.89
N VAL A 167 7.55 -5.22 12.71
CA VAL A 167 7.05 -6.36 13.51
C VAL A 167 5.87 -5.93 14.37
N LYS A 168 5.95 -4.82 15.08
CA LYS A 168 4.89 -4.34 16.01
C LYS A 168 3.66 -3.80 15.27
N MET A 169 3.85 -3.05 14.18
CA MET A 169 2.76 -2.36 13.48
C MET A 169 2.10 -3.24 12.40
N VAL A 170 2.78 -4.29 11.93
CA VAL A 170 2.31 -5.11 10.81
C VAL A 170 2.17 -6.58 11.23
N LEU A 171 3.28 -7.27 11.56
CA LEU A 171 3.22 -8.71 11.81
C LEU A 171 2.39 -9.08 13.04
N LEU A 172 2.62 -8.42 14.16
CA LEU A 172 1.89 -8.70 15.39
C LEU A 172 0.38 -8.52 15.22
N PRO A 173 -0.13 -7.41 14.67
CA PRO A 173 -1.57 -7.25 14.42
C PRO A 173 -2.12 -8.29 13.45
N ILE A 174 -1.41 -8.65 12.37
CA ILE A 174 -1.85 -9.69 11.43
C ILE A 174 -1.99 -11.04 12.15
N VAL A 175 -0.98 -11.44 12.93
CA VAL A 175 -1.02 -12.69 13.69
C VAL A 175 -2.16 -12.71 14.70
N LEU A 176 -2.37 -11.59 15.41
CA LEU A 176 -3.52 -11.45 16.32
C LEU A 176 -4.85 -11.57 15.58
N GLY A 177 -4.98 -10.95 14.39
CA GLY A 177 -6.17 -11.07 13.55
C GLY A 177 -6.42 -12.51 13.12
N LEU A 178 -5.39 -13.25 12.68
CA LEU A 178 -5.47 -14.67 12.33
C LEU A 178 -5.90 -15.54 13.52
N ILE A 179 -5.35 -15.30 14.71
CA ILE A 179 -5.72 -16.03 15.92
C ILE A 179 -7.20 -15.77 16.24
N VAL A 180 -7.65 -14.52 16.22
CA VAL A 180 -9.05 -14.14 16.48
C VAL A 180 -9.96 -14.79 15.45
N HIS A 181 -9.58 -14.78 14.15
CA HIS A 181 -10.33 -15.47 13.10
C HIS A 181 -10.46 -16.98 13.39
N LYS A 182 -9.36 -17.63 13.76
CA LYS A 182 -9.34 -19.07 14.09
C LYS A 182 -10.20 -19.40 15.31
N VAL A 183 -10.17 -18.55 16.34
CA VAL A 183 -10.90 -18.79 17.62
C VAL A 183 -12.41 -18.52 17.48
N LEU A 184 -12.77 -17.41 16.81
CA LEU A 184 -14.16 -16.98 16.69
C LEU A 184 -14.90 -17.59 15.48
N GLY A 185 -14.17 -18.12 14.50
CA GLY A 185 -14.73 -18.74 13.29
C GLY A 185 -15.72 -17.82 12.57
N SER A 186 -16.92 -18.33 12.26
CA SER A 186 -17.97 -17.58 11.55
C SER A 186 -18.47 -16.31 12.26
N LYS A 187 -18.24 -16.19 13.58
CA LYS A 187 -18.60 -14.96 14.31
C LYS A 187 -17.80 -13.74 13.86
N THR A 188 -16.63 -13.96 13.22
CA THR A 188 -15.83 -12.88 12.65
C THR A 188 -16.47 -12.24 11.42
N GLU A 189 -17.45 -12.88 10.76
CA GLU A 189 -18.11 -12.33 9.57
C GLU A 189 -18.72 -10.95 9.81
N LYS A 190 -19.32 -10.72 10.99
CA LYS A 190 -19.85 -9.40 11.36
C LYS A 190 -18.76 -8.34 11.53
N LEU A 191 -17.57 -8.75 12.00
CA LEU A 191 -16.42 -7.88 12.15
C LEU A 191 -15.83 -7.55 10.77
N THR A 192 -15.73 -8.57 9.89
CA THR A 192 -15.21 -8.37 8.53
C THR A 192 -16.09 -7.46 7.67
N ASP A 193 -17.40 -7.44 7.90
CA ASP A 193 -18.34 -6.51 7.28
C ASP A 193 -18.04 -5.03 7.60
N ALA A 194 -17.49 -4.74 8.78
CA ALA A 194 -17.13 -3.39 9.21
C ALA A 194 -15.72 -2.96 8.78
N LEU A 195 -14.85 -3.90 8.39
CA LEU A 195 -13.44 -3.63 8.11
C LEU A 195 -13.20 -2.54 7.04
N PRO A 196 -13.93 -2.49 5.91
CA PRO A 196 -13.75 -1.41 4.95
C PRO A 196 -13.96 -0.02 5.58
N LEU A 197 -14.99 0.13 6.41
CA LEU A 197 -15.26 1.38 7.12
C LEU A 197 -14.12 1.75 8.08
N VAL A 198 -13.69 0.79 8.91
CA VAL A 198 -12.60 0.99 9.88
C VAL A 198 -11.29 1.32 9.18
N SER A 199 -10.97 0.58 8.11
CA SER A 199 -9.73 0.80 7.34
C SER A 199 -9.72 2.17 6.67
N VAL A 200 -10.83 2.57 6.04
CA VAL A 200 -10.94 3.90 5.42
C VAL A 200 -10.80 5.00 6.48
N ALA A 201 -11.51 4.88 7.62
CA ALA A 201 -11.40 5.86 8.70
C ALA A 201 -9.95 5.99 9.21
N ALA A 202 -9.27 4.87 9.42
CA ALA A 202 -7.87 4.88 9.85
C ALA A 202 -6.94 5.53 8.80
N ILE A 203 -7.08 5.17 7.52
CA ILE A 203 -6.22 5.72 6.46
C ILE A 203 -6.47 7.21 6.25
N VAL A 204 -7.71 7.68 6.26
CA VAL A 204 -7.99 9.12 6.07
C VAL A 204 -7.47 9.96 7.24
N LEU A 205 -7.44 9.40 8.46
CA LEU A 205 -6.81 10.04 9.62
C LEU A 205 -5.28 10.08 9.47
N ILE A 206 -4.65 9.01 9.00
CA ILE A 206 -3.21 8.98 8.70
C ILE A 206 -2.87 10.06 7.67
N ILE A 207 -3.61 10.09 6.55
CA ILE A 207 -3.41 11.09 5.49
C ILE A 207 -3.59 12.51 6.05
N GLY A 208 -4.66 12.74 6.81
CA GLY A 208 -4.95 14.03 7.43
C GLY A 208 -3.83 14.50 8.36
N ALA A 209 -3.32 13.61 9.22
CA ALA A 209 -2.22 13.93 10.14
C ALA A 209 -0.93 14.28 9.39
N VAL A 210 -0.57 13.50 8.35
CA VAL A 210 0.63 13.73 7.53
C VAL A 210 0.53 15.04 6.75
N VAL A 211 -0.61 15.28 6.09
CA VAL A 211 -0.84 16.51 5.30
C VAL A 211 -0.85 17.72 6.21
N GLY A 212 -1.52 17.65 7.36
CA GLY A 212 -1.57 18.74 8.34
C GLY A 212 -0.19 19.09 8.92
N ALA A 213 0.65 18.07 9.21
CA ALA A 213 2.01 18.27 9.71
C ALA A 213 2.96 18.82 8.65
N SER A 214 2.70 18.58 7.36
CA SER A 214 3.62 18.89 6.26
C SER A 214 3.11 20.00 5.33
N LYS A 215 2.06 20.76 5.72
CA LYS A 215 1.41 21.78 4.88
C LYS A 215 2.40 22.73 4.19
N GLY A 216 3.37 23.28 4.93
CA GLY A 216 4.37 24.20 4.38
C GLY A 216 5.17 23.57 3.22
N LYS A 217 5.69 22.36 3.45
CA LYS A 217 6.45 21.62 2.43
C LYS A 217 5.61 21.17 1.25
N ILE A 218 4.33 20.85 1.48
CA ILE A 218 3.38 20.53 0.40
C ILE A 218 3.12 21.76 -0.46
N MET A 219 3.05 22.95 0.10
CA MET A 219 2.92 24.20 -0.69
C MET A 219 4.15 24.44 -1.57
N GLU A 220 5.35 24.14 -1.08
CA GLU A 220 6.60 24.33 -1.81
C GLU A 220 6.83 23.26 -2.90
N SER A 221 6.55 22.00 -2.58
CA SER A 221 7.00 20.84 -3.36
C SER A 221 5.89 19.84 -3.69
N GLY A 222 4.64 20.10 -3.36
CA GLY A 222 3.55 19.14 -3.49
C GLY A 222 3.31 18.65 -4.90
N LEU A 223 3.44 19.52 -5.91
CA LEU A 223 3.30 19.14 -7.31
C LEU A 223 4.43 18.20 -7.76
N LEU A 224 5.66 18.48 -7.33
CA LEU A 224 6.81 17.62 -7.60
C LEU A 224 6.63 16.25 -6.95
N ILE A 225 6.24 16.21 -5.67
CA ILE A 225 6.00 14.95 -4.95
C ILE A 225 4.89 14.15 -5.63
N PHE A 226 3.79 14.80 -6.02
CA PHE A 226 2.69 14.15 -6.73
C PHE A 226 3.13 13.57 -8.08
N ALA A 227 3.88 14.33 -8.88
CA ALA A 227 4.40 13.87 -10.16
C ALA A 227 5.30 12.64 -10.00
N VAL A 228 6.21 12.66 -9.01
CA VAL A 228 7.08 11.52 -8.71
C VAL A 228 6.28 10.31 -8.26
N VAL A 229 5.29 10.49 -7.39
CA VAL A 229 4.40 9.40 -6.94
C VAL A 229 3.63 8.80 -8.12
N ALA A 230 3.11 9.64 -9.01
CA ALA A 230 2.37 9.19 -10.20
C ALA A 230 3.27 8.41 -11.16
N LEU A 231 4.49 8.90 -11.42
CA LEU A 231 5.49 8.21 -12.24
C LEU A 231 5.91 6.89 -11.61
N HIS A 232 6.24 6.89 -10.32
CA HIS A 232 6.65 5.70 -9.58
C HIS A 232 5.59 4.60 -9.64
N ASN A 233 4.32 4.94 -9.39
CA ASN A 233 3.19 4.03 -9.48
C ASN A 233 2.99 3.52 -10.92
N GLY A 234 3.02 4.41 -11.92
CA GLY A 234 2.85 4.06 -13.33
C GLY A 234 3.96 3.14 -13.86
N ILE A 235 5.22 3.42 -13.50
CA ILE A 235 6.36 2.55 -13.84
C ILE A 235 6.21 1.19 -13.15
N GLY A 236 5.75 1.17 -11.89
CA GLY A 236 5.46 -0.06 -11.17
C GLY A 236 4.43 -0.95 -11.88
N TYR A 237 3.32 -0.37 -12.37
CA TYR A 237 2.34 -1.09 -13.19
C TYR A 237 2.96 -1.65 -14.47
N LEU A 238 3.71 -0.83 -15.17
CA LEU A 238 4.33 -1.17 -16.45
C LEU A 238 5.35 -2.32 -16.28
N LEU A 239 6.32 -2.13 -15.38
CA LEU A 239 7.39 -3.10 -15.18
C LEU A 239 6.87 -4.39 -14.52
N GLY A 240 5.90 -4.31 -13.61
CA GLY A 240 5.24 -5.48 -13.05
C GLY A 240 4.52 -6.33 -14.11
N PHE A 241 3.82 -5.66 -15.06
CA PHE A 241 3.22 -6.33 -16.20
C PHE A 241 4.26 -7.04 -17.07
N PHE A 242 5.33 -6.35 -17.43
CA PHE A 242 6.37 -6.90 -18.29
C PHE A 242 7.19 -7.99 -17.59
N ALA A 243 7.47 -7.88 -16.30
CA ALA A 243 8.14 -8.93 -15.54
C ALA A 243 7.35 -10.24 -15.60
N ALA A 244 6.03 -10.18 -15.45
CA ALA A 244 5.16 -11.34 -15.60
C ALA A 244 5.11 -11.85 -17.06
N LYS A 245 5.05 -10.95 -18.04
CA LYS A 245 4.99 -11.30 -19.46
C LYS A 245 6.27 -12.00 -19.93
N TRP A 246 7.43 -11.44 -19.61
CA TRP A 246 8.73 -12.01 -20.03
C TRP A 246 9.07 -13.33 -19.35
N THR A 247 8.50 -13.57 -18.18
CA THR A 247 8.63 -14.86 -17.48
C THR A 247 7.60 -15.91 -17.93
N GLY A 248 6.77 -15.57 -18.93
CA GLY A 248 5.79 -16.50 -19.54
C GLY A 248 4.55 -16.74 -18.70
N LEU A 249 4.20 -15.86 -17.76
CA LEU A 249 2.97 -16.00 -16.97
C LEU A 249 1.72 -15.70 -17.81
N PRO A 250 0.57 -16.36 -17.52
CA PRO A 250 -0.69 -16.12 -18.23
C PRO A 250 -1.19 -14.69 -18.02
N TYR A 251 -2.08 -14.22 -18.92
CA TYR A 251 -2.48 -12.82 -18.98
C TYR A 251 -3.17 -12.29 -17.72
N ASP A 252 -3.95 -13.13 -17.04
CA ASP A 252 -4.56 -12.79 -15.74
C ASP A 252 -3.50 -12.54 -14.66
N ALA A 253 -2.44 -13.36 -14.64
CA ALA A 253 -1.28 -13.17 -13.75
C ALA A 253 -0.46 -11.92 -14.14
N GLN A 254 -0.33 -11.59 -15.44
CA GLN A 254 0.34 -10.36 -15.88
C GLN A 254 -0.39 -9.13 -15.35
N LYS A 255 -1.71 -9.08 -15.43
CA LYS A 255 -2.53 -8.00 -14.84
C LYS A 255 -2.37 -7.93 -13.34
N THR A 256 -2.37 -9.10 -12.69
CA THR A 256 -2.20 -9.22 -11.25
C THR A 256 -0.88 -8.64 -10.80
N LEU A 257 0.23 -9.07 -11.38
CA LEU A 257 1.57 -8.59 -11.00
C LEU A 257 1.78 -7.10 -11.35
N ALA A 258 1.17 -6.61 -12.42
CA ALA A 258 1.14 -5.17 -12.66
C ALA A 258 0.54 -4.42 -11.48
N ILE A 259 -0.66 -4.83 -11.04
CA ILE A 259 -1.39 -4.18 -9.94
C ILE A 259 -0.63 -4.34 -8.61
N GLU A 260 -0.14 -5.56 -8.31
CA GLU A 260 0.60 -5.84 -7.08
C GLU A 260 1.85 -4.97 -6.95
N VAL A 261 2.70 -4.96 -7.99
CA VAL A 261 3.95 -4.19 -7.99
C VAL A 261 3.68 -2.69 -7.97
N GLY A 262 2.68 -2.20 -8.71
CA GLY A 262 2.37 -0.79 -8.76
C GLY A 262 1.69 -0.24 -7.49
N MET A 263 1.00 -1.08 -6.70
CA MET A 263 0.23 -0.63 -5.54
C MET A 263 0.93 -0.99 -4.22
N GLN A 264 1.50 0.01 -3.59
CA GLN A 264 2.31 -0.15 -2.38
C GLN A 264 1.47 -0.12 -1.09
N ASN A 265 1.97 -0.74 -0.02
CA ASN A 265 1.51 -0.47 1.33
C ASN A 265 2.01 0.92 1.79
N SER A 266 1.45 1.94 1.16
CA SER A 266 1.79 3.34 1.38
C SER A 266 1.43 3.83 2.78
N GLY A 267 0.44 3.19 3.42
CA GLY A 267 0.13 3.42 4.84
C GLY A 267 1.29 3.01 5.75
N LEU A 268 1.95 1.89 5.46
CA LEU A 268 3.16 1.48 6.16
C LEU A 268 4.30 2.49 5.92
N GLY A 269 4.50 2.94 4.68
CA GLY A 269 5.50 3.96 4.36
C GLY A 269 5.29 5.24 5.15
N ALA A 270 4.05 5.75 5.21
CA ALA A 270 3.68 6.93 5.99
C ALA A 270 3.88 6.71 7.51
N ALA A 271 3.51 5.54 8.03
CA ALA A 271 3.65 5.22 9.45
C ALA A 271 5.12 5.07 9.88
N LEU A 272 5.95 4.42 9.06
CA LEU A 272 7.39 4.33 9.31
C LEU A 272 8.06 5.70 9.24
N ALA A 273 7.68 6.52 8.25
CA ALA A 273 8.18 7.90 8.16
C ALA A 273 7.82 8.73 9.39
N ALA A 274 6.57 8.66 9.84
CA ALA A 274 6.13 9.37 11.05
C ALA A 274 6.85 8.89 12.33
N ALA A 275 7.14 7.59 12.43
CA ALA A 275 7.78 7.00 13.59
C ALA A 275 9.30 7.25 13.64
N HIS A 276 9.98 7.28 12.49
CA HIS A 276 11.45 7.31 12.43
C HIS A 276 12.03 8.66 11.96
N PHE A 277 11.21 9.51 11.33
CA PHE A 277 11.62 10.81 10.78
C PHE A 277 10.73 11.96 11.28
N ALA A 278 10.40 11.94 12.59
CA ALA A 278 9.52 12.95 13.19
C ALA A 278 10.05 14.40 13.05
N ALA A 279 11.37 14.59 12.99
CA ALA A 279 12.01 15.89 12.74
C ALA A 279 11.85 16.38 11.28
N ALA A 280 11.52 15.48 10.34
CA ALA A 280 11.32 15.76 8.92
C ALA A 280 9.96 15.21 8.43
N PRO A 281 8.82 15.81 8.83
CA PRO A 281 7.48 15.27 8.55
C PRO A 281 7.19 15.08 7.06
N VAL A 282 7.87 15.83 6.18
CA VAL A 282 7.72 15.72 4.71
C VAL A 282 8.09 14.32 4.19
N VAL A 283 8.92 13.56 4.90
CA VAL A 283 9.25 12.16 4.54
C VAL A 283 8.00 11.28 4.46
N ALA A 284 6.94 11.59 5.23
CA ALA A 284 5.69 10.84 5.19
C ALA A 284 4.75 11.24 4.02
N VAL A 285 4.97 12.41 3.41
CA VAL A 285 4.08 12.95 2.36
C VAL A 285 3.99 12.05 1.12
N PRO A 286 5.09 11.50 0.56
CA PRO A 286 4.99 10.56 -0.55
C PRO A 286 4.07 9.38 -0.26
N GLY A 287 4.13 8.79 0.96
CA GLY A 287 3.25 7.70 1.37
C GLY A 287 1.78 8.12 1.43
N ALA A 288 1.49 9.28 1.98
CA ALA A 288 0.12 9.82 2.04
C ALA A 288 -0.46 10.09 0.64
N LEU A 289 0.30 10.75 -0.24
CA LEU A 289 -0.12 11.00 -1.62
C LEU A 289 -0.24 9.72 -2.44
N PHE A 290 0.65 8.77 -2.22
CA PHE A 290 0.59 7.45 -2.86
C PHE A 290 -0.70 6.71 -2.46
N SER A 291 -1.13 6.80 -1.20
CA SER A 291 -2.39 6.21 -0.72
C SER A 291 -3.61 6.72 -1.47
N VAL A 292 -3.62 8.00 -1.84
CA VAL A 292 -4.69 8.59 -2.66
C VAL A 292 -4.56 8.15 -4.12
N TRP A 293 -3.37 8.35 -4.69
CA TRP A 293 -3.15 8.20 -6.13
C TRP A 293 -3.30 6.76 -6.61
N HIS A 294 -2.69 5.78 -5.93
CA HIS A 294 -2.72 4.39 -6.40
C HIS A 294 -4.13 3.79 -6.41
N ASN A 295 -5.03 4.29 -5.57
CA ASN A 295 -6.44 3.86 -5.60
C ASN A 295 -7.20 4.46 -6.79
N ILE A 296 -6.88 5.70 -7.19
CA ILE A 296 -7.44 6.33 -8.40
C ILE A 296 -6.90 5.62 -9.65
N SER A 297 -5.59 5.56 -9.79
CA SER A 297 -4.92 4.96 -10.95
C SER A 297 -5.22 3.47 -11.10
N GLY A 298 -5.23 2.73 -9.98
CA GLY A 298 -5.59 1.31 -9.94
C GLY A 298 -7.03 1.05 -10.37
N SER A 299 -7.98 1.89 -9.92
CA SER A 299 -9.38 1.81 -10.35
C SER A 299 -9.54 2.06 -11.85
N LEU A 300 -8.83 3.06 -12.40
CA LEU A 300 -8.84 3.37 -13.83
C LEU A 300 -8.27 2.20 -14.64
N LEU A 301 -7.12 1.67 -14.22
CA LEU A 301 -6.46 0.54 -14.87
C LEU A 301 -7.34 -0.74 -14.81
N ALA A 302 -7.95 -1.02 -13.66
CA ALA A 302 -8.84 -2.15 -13.49
C ALA A 302 -10.08 -2.04 -14.39
N THR A 303 -10.68 -0.86 -14.48
CA THR A 303 -11.82 -0.59 -15.36
C THR A 303 -11.46 -0.78 -16.83
N TYR A 304 -10.29 -0.30 -17.25
CA TYR A 304 -9.77 -0.51 -18.60
C TYR A 304 -9.66 -2.01 -18.95
N TRP A 305 -9.06 -2.81 -18.09
CA TRP A 305 -8.92 -4.24 -18.30
C TRP A 305 -10.24 -4.99 -18.25
N ALA A 306 -11.17 -4.61 -17.38
CA ALA A 306 -12.52 -5.19 -17.33
C ALA A 306 -13.30 -4.94 -18.63
N ALA A 307 -13.24 -3.72 -19.17
CA ALA A 307 -13.90 -3.36 -20.43
C ALA A 307 -13.31 -4.12 -21.63
N LYS A 308 -11.98 -4.30 -21.68
CA LYS A 308 -11.32 -5.06 -22.76
C LYS A 308 -11.73 -6.55 -22.73
N ALA A 309 -11.84 -7.13 -21.54
CA ALA A 309 -12.26 -8.53 -21.40
C ALA A 309 -13.72 -8.78 -21.80
N SER A 310 -14.60 -7.78 -21.69
CA SER A 310 -16.00 -7.88 -22.12
C SER A 310 -16.17 -7.81 -23.64
N LYS A 311 -15.30 -7.07 -24.34
CA LYS A 311 -15.32 -6.98 -25.82
C LYS A 311 -14.92 -8.29 -26.51
N HIS A 312 -14.07 -9.11 -25.88
CA HIS A 312 -13.62 -10.40 -26.42
C HIS A 312 -14.60 -11.56 -26.16
N LYS A 313 -15.67 -11.32 -25.40
CA LYS A 313 -16.74 -12.30 -25.10
C LYS A 313 -18.04 -12.07 -25.90
N LYS A 314 -18.11 -11.06 -26.79
CA LYS A 314 -19.23 -10.97 -27.73
C LYS A 314 -18.95 -11.92 -28.87
N PRO A 315 -19.89 -12.88 -29.18
CA PRO A 315 -19.77 -13.82 -30.27
C PRO A 315 -19.75 -13.09 -31.60
#